data_964713d4b318e545fc33a6935b3a9b11
#
_entry.id   964713d4b318e545fc33a6935b3a9b11
#
_cell.length_a   1.000
_cell.length_b   1.000
_cell.length_c   1.000
_cell.angle_alpha   90.00
_cell.angle_beta   90.00
_cell.angle_gamma   90.00
#
_symmetry.space_group_name_H-M   'P 1'
#
loop_
_entity.id
_entity.type
_entity.pdbx_description
1 polymer ?
#
loop_
_entity_poly.entity_id
_entity_poly.type
_entity_poly.pdbx_seq_one_letter_code
_entity_poly.pdbx_strand_id
1 'polypeptide(L)'
;MLDKRVKLFVDGAFFAQNMRMGSPGYTDGHIGKWLTEPDKLRDQLISFWEAGYSLHIHVNGDEGAQVLLDALAALPPRPAQTITLEHLGYCTEAQIAEIARLGLMVSAQPNYIRVLGDAYSRTGLGEDRASLMNRLGSLERGGVPLGLHSDFNMAPIDPFYLAWIAQTREGIDGVARAPAERLSREKSLRAITIEAARVIGMDDTVGSLSAGKRADFVALEDDPFEVETSAMKDMPAIAADPKPDDAEPELMPMTED
;
A
#
# COMPACT_ATOMS: atom_id res chain seq x y z
N MET A 1 -13.76 11.96 -17.96
CA MET A 1 -14.80 11.18 -17.22
C MET A 1 -14.16 10.78 -15.90
N LEU A 2 -14.76 11.12 -14.77
CA LEU A 2 -14.24 10.72 -13.47
C LEU A 2 -14.26 9.19 -13.38
N ASP A 3 -13.12 8.63 -12.98
CA ASP A 3 -12.97 7.19 -12.81
C ASP A 3 -13.84 6.70 -11.66
N LYS A 4 -14.57 5.60 -11.87
CA LYS A 4 -15.43 5.03 -10.82
C LYS A 4 -14.61 4.27 -9.80
N ARG A 5 -14.08 4.97 -8.82
CA ARG A 5 -13.35 4.41 -7.67
C ARG A 5 -13.97 4.85 -6.36
N VAL A 6 -13.91 4.00 -5.37
CA VAL A 6 -14.38 4.31 -4.01
C VAL A 6 -13.37 3.81 -2.99
N LYS A 7 -13.13 4.60 -1.94
CA LYS A 7 -12.33 4.20 -0.78
C LYS A 7 -13.25 3.75 0.34
N LEU A 8 -13.03 2.53 0.83
CA LEU A 8 -13.71 1.93 1.98
C LEU A 8 -12.72 1.68 3.11
N PHE A 9 -13.23 1.50 4.32
CA PHE A 9 -12.43 1.31 5.53
C PHE A 9 -12.96 0.12 6.31
N VAL A 10 -12.07 -0.82 6.67
CA VAL A 10 -12.41 -2.01 7.45
C VAL A 10 -12.18 -1.75 8.93
N ASP A 11 -10.94 -1.46 9.30
CA ASP A 11 -10.49 -1.45 10.68
C ASP A 11 -9.64 -0.21 11.02
N GLY A 12 -9.17 -0.14 12.25
CA GLY A 12 -8.51 1.03 12.78
C GLY A 12 -7.08 1.24 12.28
N ALA A 13 -6.57 2.44 12.58
CA ALA A 13 -5.26 2.87 12.15
C ALA A 13 -4.13 2.09 12.85
N PHE A 14 -3.09 1.76 12.07
CA PHE A 14 -1.88 1.11 12.54
C PHE A 14 -1.15 1.97 13.59
N PHE A 15 -0.94 3.25 13.32
CA PHE A 15 -0.26 4.17 14.23
C PHE A 15 -0.90 4.27 15.62
N ALA A 16 -2.19 4.03 15.74
CA ALA A 16 -2.93 4.12 17.00
C ALA A 16 -3.13 2.75 17.68
N GLN A 17 -2.50 1.69 17.20
CA GLN A 17 -2.71 0.30 17.66
C GLN A 17 -4.21 -0.09 17.67
N ASN A 18 -4.93 0.29 16.63
CA ASN A 18 -6.37 0.08 16.51
C ASN A 18 -6.77 -0.87 15.36
N MET A 19 -5.79 -1.44 14.63
CA MET A 19 -6.08 -2.44 13.62
C MET A 19 -6.76 -3.66 14.24
N ARG A 20 -7.70 -4.27 13.54
CA ARG A 20 -8.47 -5.40 14.05
C ARG A 20 -7.67 -6.69 13.99
N MET A 21 -7.25 -7.17 15.15
CA MET A 21 -6.35 -8.31 15.31
C MET A 21 -7.08 -9.56 15.75
N GLY A 22 -6.82 -10.67 15.07
CA GLY A 22 -7.19 -12.00 15.53
C GLY A 22 -6.46 -12.41 16.82
N SER A 23 -6.90 -13.54 17.42
CA SER A 23 -6.25 -14.07 18.62
C SER A 23 -4.73 -14.27 18.40
N PRO A 24 -3.88 -13.87 19.35
CA PRO A 24 -4.15 -13.40 20.71
C PRO A 24 -4.39 -11.90 20.87
N GLY A 25 -4.56 -11.13 19.80
CA GLY A 25 -4.70 -9.68 19.85
C GLY A 25 -3.38 -8.96 20.07
N TYR A 26 -3.42 -7.78 20.64
CA TYR A 26 -2.24 -7.03 21.06
C TYR A 26 -1.66 -7.60 22.37
N THR A 27 -0.45 -7.19 22.76
CA THR A 27 0.25 -7.71 23.95
C THR A 27 -0.48 -7.41 25.26
N ASP A 28 -1.31 -6.36 25.31
CA ASP A 28 -2.15 -6.01 26.46
C ASP A 28 -3.56 -6.67 26.41
N GLY A 29 -3.83 -7.49 25.38
CA GLY A 29 -5.05 -8.26 25.21
C GLY A 29 -6.18 -7.54 24.48
N HIS A 30 -6.03 -6.26 24.10
CA HIS A 30 -7.03 -5.64 23.24
C HIS A 30 -6.91 -6.16 21.79
N ILE A 31 -7.93 -5.97 20.99
CA ILE A 31 -8.02 -6.52 19.62
C ILE A 31 -8.28 -5.46 18.55
N GLY A 32 -8.12 -4.18 18.89
CA GLY A 32 -8.43 -3.07 17.98
C GLY A 32 -9.94 -2.88 17.75
N LYS A 33 -10.30 -2.20 16.68
CA LYS A 33 -11.69 -1.84 16.41
C LYS A 33 -12.05 -1.89 14.93
N TRP A 34 -13.31 -2.09 14.63
CA TRP A 34 -13.89 -1.87 13.32
C TRP A 34 -14.07 -0.35 13.07
N LEU A 35 -13.76 0.12 11.88
CA LEU A 35 -14.22 1.41 11.36
C LEU A 35 -15.57 1.25 10.66
N THR A 36 -15.74 0.10 9.99
CA THR A 36 -17.02 -0.32 9.44
C THR A 36 -17.34 -1.72 9.94
N GLU A 37 -18.47 -1.89 10.61
CA GLU A 37 -18.90 -3.20 11.09
C GLU A 37 -19.06 -4.20 9.93
N PRO A 38 -18.75 -5.50 10.13
CA PRO A 38 -18.68 -6.50 9.06
C PRO A 38 -19.91 -6.58 8.15
N ASP A 39 -21.12 -6.52 8.71
CA ASP A 39 -22.35 -6.58 7.91
C ASP A 39 -22.51 -5.34 7.04
N LYS A 40 -22.25 -4.16 7.59
CA LYS A 40 -22.27 -2.90 6.84
C LYS A 40 -21.19 -2.86 5.75
N LEU A 41 -20.00 -3.38 6.04
CA LEU A 41 -18.92 -3.51 5.05
C LEU A 41 -19.37 -4.37 3.88
N ARG A 42 -19.98 -5.52 4.14
CA ARG A 42 -20.50 -6.42 3.10
C ARG A 42 -21.52 -5.71 2.21
N ASP A 43 -22.49 -5.00 2.80
CA ASP A 43 -23.49 -4.24 2.05
C ASP A 43 -22.87 -3.15 1.17
N GLN A 44 -21.86 -2.43 1.70
CA GLN A 44 -21.12 -1.42 0.93
C GLN A 44 -20.34 -2.04 -0.24
N LEU A 45 -19.64 -3.14 0.00
CA LEU A 45 -18.89 -3.85 -1.05
C LEU A 45 -19.81 -4.28 -2.19
N ILE A 46 -20.93 -4.92 -1.90
CA ILE A 46 -21.93 -5.34 -2.89
C ILE A 46 -22.44 -4.12 -3.66
N SER A 47 -22.90 -3.09 -2.95
CA SER A 47 -23.51 -1.91 -3.56
C SER A 47 -22.59 -1.19 -4.53
N PHE A 48 -21.34 -0.94 -4.14
CA PHE A 48 -20.37 -0.25 -5.01
C PHE A 48 -19.89 -1.15 -6.14
N TRP A 49 -19.69 -2.45 -5.86
CA TRP A 49 -19.28 -3.41 -6.87
C TRP A 49 -20.34 -3.56 -7.97
N GLU A 50 -21.60 -3.68 -7.60
CA GLU A 50 -22.73 -3.74 -8.54
C GLU A 50 -22.90 -2.45 -9.35
N ALA A 51 -22.60 -1.30 -8.75
CA ALA A 51 -22.65 0.00 -9.40
C ALA A 51 -21.45 0.25 -10.34
N GLY A 52 -20.50 -0.68 -10.45
CA GLY A 52 -19.37 -0.63 -11.37
C GLY A 52 -18.17 0.16 -10.87
N TYR A 53 -17.97 0.26 -9.54
CA TYR A 53 -16.79 0.89 -8.95
C TYR A 53 -15.65 -0.10 -8.76
N SER A 54 -14.42 0.34 -9.05
CA SER A 54 -13.22 -0.28 -8.50
C SER A 54 -13.09 0.09 -7.02
N LEU A 55 -12.58 -0.83 -6.21
CA LEU A 55 -12.54 -0.68 -4.76
C LEU A 55 -11.12 -0.48 -4.26
N HIS A 56 -10.90 0.54 -3.44
CA HIS A 56 -9.71 0.75 -2.65
C HIS A 56 -10.10 0.60 -1.18
N ILE A 57 -9.48 -0.33 -0.45
CA ILE A 57 -9.99 -0.75 0.85
C ILE A 57 -8.88 -0.69 1.89
N HIS A 58 -8.99 0.25 2.83
CA HIS A 58 -8.13 0.30 3.99
C HIS A 58 -8.36 -0.92 4.88
N VAL A 59 -7.30 -1.68 5.10
CA VAL A 59 -7.28 -2.82 6.01
C VAL A 59 -5.88 -2.99 6.60
N ASN A 60 -5.77 -3.16 7.90
CA ASN A 60 -4.49 -3.25 8.59
C ASN A 60 -4.28 -4.54 9.36
N GLY A 61 -5.27 -5.04 10.09
CA GLY A 61 -5.15 -6.22 10.94
C GLY A 61 -5.59 -7.51 10.25
N ASP A 62 -5.09 -8.63 10.75
CA ASP A 62 -5.37 -9.96 10.18
C ASP A 62 -6.83 -10.40 10.34
N GLU A 63 -7.52 -10.05 11.45
CA GLU A 63 -8.96 -10.30 11.58
C GLU A 63 -9.75 -9.44 10.59
N GLY A 64 -9.36 -8.15 10.45
CA GLY A 64 -9.94 -7.26 9.45
C GLY A 64 -9.77 -7.78 8.03
N ALA A 65 -8.56 -8.25 7.72
CA ALA A 65 -8.24 -8.86 6.42
C ALA A 65 -9.06 -10.13 6.18
N GLN A 66 -9.24 -11.01 7.17
CA GLN A 66 -10.02 -12.22 7.00
C GLN A 66 -11.50 -11.92 6.68
N VAL A 67 -12.13 -11.04 7.46
CA VAL A 67 -13.53 -10.64 7.22
C VAL A 67 -13.69 -10.01 5.84
N LEU A 68 -12.73 -9.19 5.43
CA LEU A 68 -12.73 -8.58 4.09
C LEU A 68 -12.61 -9.63 2.99
N LEU A 69 -11.65 -10.55 3.10
CA LEU A 69 -11.40 -11.60 2.10
C LEU A 69 -12.62 -12.52 1.93
N ASP A 70 -13.28 -12.90 3.04
CA ASP A 70 -14.48 -13.70 2.99
C ASP A 70 -15.62 -12.98 2.25
N ALA A 71 -15.77 -11.67 2.48
CA ALA A 71 -16.77 -10.86 1.80
C ALA A 71 -16.45 -10.69 0.29
N LEU A 72 -15.17 -10.46 -0.05
CA LEU A 72 -14.73 -10.31 -1.44
C LEU A 72 -14.85 -11.61 -2.25
N ALA A 73 -14.59 -12.75 -1.61
CA ALA A 73 -14.74 -14.08 -2.25
C ALA A 73 -16.19 -14.37 -2.70
N ALA A 74 -17.17 -13.72 -2.07
CA ALA A 74 -18.59 -13.85 -2.42
C ALA A 74 -19.03 -12.93 -3.57
N LEU A 75 -18.19 -11.95 -4.00
CA LEU A 75 -18.55 -11.03 -5.08
C LEU A 75 -18.43 -11.72 -6.46
N PRO A 76 -19.37 -11.44 -7.38
CA PRO A 76 -19.27 -11.98 -8.74
C PRO A 76 -18.09 -11.35 -9.49
N PRO A 77 -17.39 -12.12 -10.34
CA PRO A 77 -16.29 -11.58 -11.15
C PRO A 77 -16.74 -10.43 -12.06
N ARG A 78 -15.95 -9.36 -12.13
CA ARG A 78 -16.16 -8.21 -13.01
C ARG A 78 -14.82 -7.77 -13.61
N PRO A 79 -14.43 -8.25 -14.81
CA PRO A 79 -13.09 -8.05 -15.37
C PRO A 79 -12.66 -6.59 -15.55
N ALA A 80 -13.60 -5.65 -15.65
CA ALA A 80 -13.31 -4.22 -15.83
C ALA A 80 -13.08 -3.47 -14.50
N GLN A 81 -13.29 -4.13 -13.36
CA GLN A 81 -13.14 -3.54 -12.03
C GLN A 81 -11.96 -4.16 -11.31
N THR A 82 -11.31 -3.36 -10.48
CA THR A 82 -10.15 -3.80 -9.68
C THR A 82 -10.41 -3.63 -8.19
N ILE A 83 -9.71 -4.41 -7.40
CA ILE A 83 -9.77 -4.33 -5.93
C ILE A 83 -8.33 -4.22 -5.42
N THR A 84 -8.04 -3.13 -4.71
CA THR A 84 -6.76 -2.87 -4.08
C THR A 84 -6.93 -2.78 -2.57
N LEU A 85 -6.17 -3.61 -1.85
CA LEU A 85 -6.04 -3.55 -0.39
C LEU A 85 -4.98 -2.51 -0.05
N GLU A 86 -5.36 -1.51 0.74
CA GLU A 86 -4.46 -0.44 1.16
C GLU A 86 -3.84 -0.77 2.51
N HIS A 87 -2.56 -0.48 2.65
CA HIS A 87 -1.71 -0.67 3.82
C HIS A 87 -1.36 -2.14 4.09
N LEU A 88 -2.33 -3.00 4.35
CA LEU A 88 -2.17 -4.40 4.72
C LEU A 88 -1.07 -4.57 5.79
N GLY A 89 -1.28 -3.90 6.92
CA GLY A 89 -0.26 -3.71 7.96
C GLY A 89 0.24 -5.02 8.57
N TYR A 90 -0.67 -5.94 8.87
CA TYR A 90 -0.36 -7.28 9.34
C TYR A 90 -1.31 -8.32 8.73
N CYS A 91 -0.76 -9.37 8.14
CA CYS A 91 -1.52 -10.48 7.55
C CYS A 91 -0.75 -11.82 7.68
N THR A 92 -1.48 -12.92 7.52
CA THR A 92 -0.94 -14.28 7.56
C THR A 92 -0.55 -14.79 6.16
N GLU A 93 0.25 -15.87 6.08
CA GLU A 93 0.56 -16.55 4.81
C GLU A 93 -0.71 -17.05 4.10
N ALA A 94 -1.66 -17.59 4.86
CA ALA A 94 -2.91 -18.08 4.29
C ALA A 94 -3.71 -16.95 3.62
N GLN A 95 -3.72 -15.77 4.24
CA GLN A 95 -4.38 -14.59 3.68
C GLN A 95 -3.67 -14.07 2.42
N ILE A 96 -2.33 -14.11 2.39
CA ILE A 96 -1.57 -13.77 1.18
C ILE A 96 -1.92 -14.73 0.01
N ALA A 97 -2.01 -16.03 0.30
CA ALA A 97 -2.43 -17.01 -0.71
C ALA A 97 -3.86 -16.73 -1.21
N GLU A 98 -4.76 -16.32 -0.32
CA GLU A 98 -6.14 -15.96 -0.69
C GLU A 98 -6.20 -14.66 -1.50
N ILE A 99 -5.42 -13.63 -1.13
CA ILE A 99 -5.26 -12.39 -1.91
C ILE A 99 -4.83 -12.72 -3.34
N ALA A 100 -3.82 -13.56 -3.50
CA ALA A 100 -3.35 -14.00 -4.80
C ALA A 100 -4.42 -14.79 -5.58
N ARG A 101 -5.10 -15.74 -4.92
CA ARG A 101 -6.17 -16.54 -5.51
C ARG A 101 -7.34 -15.71 -6.03
N LEU A 102 -7.69 -14.66 -5.29
CA LEU A 102 -8.77 -13.72 -5.65
C LEU A 102 -8.34 -12.69 -6.70
N GLY A 103 -7.06 -12.64 -7.07
CA GLY A 103 -6.52 -11.67 -8.04
C GLY A 103 -6.54 -10.23 -7.51
N LEU A 104 -6.44 -10.05 -6.20
CA LEU A 104 -6.43 -8.73 -5.58
C LEU A 104 -5.05 -8.09 -5.70
N MET A 105 -5.00 -6.77 -5.59
CA MET A 105 -3.78 -5.98 -5.58
C MET A 105 -3.53 -5.41 -4.18
N VAL A 106 -2.28 -5.07 -3.87
CA VAL A 106 -1.91 -4.46 -2.59
C VAL A 106 -1.13 -3.17 -2.83
N SER A 107 -1.52 -2.11 -2.13
CA SER A 107 -0.79 -0.86 -2.01
C SER A 107 -0.29 -0.77 -0.56
N ALA A 108 0.99 -1.06 -0.34
CA ALA A 108 1.56 -1.22 0.99
C ALA A 108 2.26 0.04 1.50
N GLN A 109 2.31 0.20 2.83
CA GLN A 109 2.94 1.34 3.51
C GLN A 109 4.17 0.90 4.31
N PRO A 110 5.37 0.80 3.70
CA PRO A 110 6.56 0.27 4.36
C PRO A 110 7.05 1.12 5.54
N ASN A 111 6.63 2.38 5.63
CA ASN A 111 6.92 3.26 6.77
C ASN A 111 6.51 2.67 8.13
N TYR A 112 5.52 1.77 8.18
CA TYR A 112 5.16 1.07 9.41
C TYR A 112 6.34 0.30 10.01
N ILE A 113 7.15 -0.36 9.16
CA ILE A 113 8.36 -1.06 9.61
C ILE A 113 9.37 -0.05 10.15
N ARG A 114 9.60 1.04 9.40
CA ARG A 114 10.61 2.05 9.72
C ARG A 114 10.35 2.73 11.05
N VAL A 115 9.13 3.25 11.24
CA VAL A 115 8.82 4.11 12.39
C VAL A 115 8.18 3.38 13.57
N LEU A 116 7.52 2.24 13.34
CA LEU A 116 6.76 1.53 14.39
C LEU A 116 7.33 0.16 14.73
N GLY A 117 8.31 -0.37 13.99
CA GLY A 117 8.82 -1.71 14.19
C GLY A 117 9.28 -1.97 15.62
N ASP A 118 10.04 -1.05 16.21
CA ASP A 118 10.51 -1.16 17.60
C ASP A 118 9.34 -1.06 18.62
N ALA A 119 8.47 -0.06 18.46
CA ALA A 119 7.32 0.11 19.36
C ALA A 119 6.39 -1.11 19.35
N TYR A 120 6.09 -1.64 18.16
CA TYR A 120 5.26 -2.83 18.02
C TYR A 120 5.92 -4.11 18.56
N SER A 121 7.25 -4.22 18.47
CA SER A 121 7.99 -5.31 19.08
C SER A 121 7.87 -5.31 20.61
N ARG A 122 7.93 -4.14 21.23
CA ARG A 122 7.89 -4.00 22.69
C ARG A 122 6.48 -4.00 23.28
N THR A 123 5.55 -3.27 22.67
CA THR A 123 4.25 -2.95 23.31
C THR A 123 3.03 -3.24 22.43
N GLY A 124 3.22 -3.61 21.16
CA GLY A 124 2.10 -3.84 20.25
C GLY A 124 1.81 -5.31 20.03
N LEU A 125 2.63 -5.98 19.22
CA LEU A 125 2.41 -7.36 18.80
C LEU A 125 3.41 -8.37 19.39
N GLY A 126 4.47 -7.88 20.06
CA GLY A 126 5.65 -8.68 20.42
C GLY A 126 6.60 -8.85 19.21
N GLU A 127 7.84 -9.24 19.47
CA GLU A 127 8.92 -9.23 18.49
C GLU A 127 8.62 -10.05 17.24
N ASP A 128 8.15 -11.29 17.40
CA ASP A 128 7.90 -12.21 16.29
C ASP A 128 6.85 -11.66 15.31
N ARG A 129 5.70 -11.23 15.82
CA ARG A 129 4.62 -10.72 14.97
C ARG A 129 4.93 -9.34 14.41
N ALA A 130 5.55 -8.46 15.20
CA ALA A 130 5.95 -7.13 14.73
C ALA A 130 6.98 -7.22 13.60
N SER A 131 7.88 -8.21 13.63
CA SER A 131 8.83 -8.43 12.54
C SER A 131 8.15 -8.76 11.22
N LEU A 132 6.93 -9.33 11.25
CA LEU A 132 6.13 -9.70 10.09
C LEU A 132 5.16 -8.62 9.61
N MET A 133 5.24 -7.39 10.13
CA MET A 133 4.48 -6.27 9.59
C MET A 133 4.85 -6.01 8.11
N ASN A 134 3.87 -5.66 7.28
CA ASN A 134 4.05 -5.47 5.83
C ASN A 134 4.91 -6.59 5.20
N ARG A 135 4.33 -7.74 4.96
CA ARG A 135 5.00 -8.95 4.41
C ARG A 135 5.22 -8.82 2.91
N LEU A 136 6.04 -7.84 2.52
CA LEU A 136 6.26 -7.49 1.11
C LEU A 136 6.87 -8.64 0.31
N GLY A 137 7.86 -9.33 0.88
CA GLY A 137 8.50 -10.48 0.22
C GLY A 137 7.54 -11.66 0.02
N SER A 138 6.65 -11.93 0.98
CA SER A 138 5.62 -12.98 0.83
C SER A 138 4.58 -12.60 -0.21
N LEU A 139 4.14 -11.34 -0.27
CA LEU A 139 3.26 -10.84 -1.33
C LEU A 139 3.90 -10.97 -2.71
N GLU A 140 5.17 -10.60 -2.85
CA GLU A 140 5.92 -10.76 -4.10
C GLU A 140 6.00 -12.23 -4.53
N ARG A 141 6.41 -13.13 -3.63
CA ARG A 141 6.51 -14.57 -3.90
C ARG A 141 5.15 -15.19 -4.24
N GLY A 142 4.08 -14.66 -3.65
CA GLY A 142 2.69 -15.03 -3.97
C GLY A 142 2.20 -14.51 -5.33
N GLY A 143 2.99 -13.70 -6.04
CA GLY A 143 2.62 -13.11 -7.32
C GLY A 143 1.56 -12.01 -7.23
N VAL A 144 1.37 -11.41 -6.03
CA VAL A 144 0.42 -10.33 -5.81
C VAL A 144 0.98 -9.04 -6.42
N PRO A 145 0.24 -8.32 -7.29
CA PRO A 145 0.63 -6.98 -7.73
C PRO A 145 0.76 -6.04 -6.53
N LEU A 146 1.94 -5.42 -6.38
CA LEU A 146 2.32 -4.70 -5.17
C LEU A 146 2.89 -3.33 -5.51
N GLY A 147 2.18 -2.26 -5.16
CA GLY A 147 2.65 -0.88 -5.15
C GLY A 147 3.01 -0.42 -3.73
N LEU A 148 3.82 0.64 -3.64
CA LEU A 148 4.17 1.28 -2.38
C LEU A 148 3.58 2.69 -2.31
N HIS A 149 3.16 3.11 -1.12
CA HIS A 149 2.69 4.48 -0.85
C HIS A 149 3.21 4.99 0.51
N SER A 150 3.20 6.30 0.67
CA SER A 150 3.61 6.97 1.90
C SER A 150 2.44 7.26 2.84
N ASP A 151 1.20 7.25 2.32
CA ASP A 151 0.03 7.75 3.04
C ASP A 151 0.27 9.20 3.52
N PHE A 152 0.70 10.07 2.56
CA PHE A 152 0.98 11.46 2.88
C PHE A 152 -0.29 12.12 3.46
N ASN A 153 -0.15 12.78 4.56
CA ASN A 153 0.96 13.34 5.32
C ASN A 153 1.39 12.48 6.55
N MET A 154 1.05 11.21 6.59
CA MET A 154 1.52 10.30 7.64
C MET A 154 3.02 10.01 7.50
N ALA A 155 3.55 10.05 6.28
CA ALA A 155 4.97 9.90 5.98
C ALA A 155 5.39 10.81 4.81
N PRO A 156 6.69 11.12 4.62
CA PRO A 156 7.17 11.92 3.50
C PRO A 156 6.79 11.32 2.15
N ILE A 157 6.48 12.20 1.17
CA ILE A 157 6.34 11.80 -0.24
C ILE A 157 7.76 11.63 -0.81
N ASP A 158 8.32 10.45 -0.63
CA ASP A 158 9.64 10.11 -1.14
C ASP A 158 9.64 8.67 -1.63
N PRO A 159 9.47 8.43 -2.94
CA PRO A 159 9.42 7.09 -3.49
C PRO A 159 10.71 6.29 -3.29
N PHE A 160 11.89 6.91 -3.40
CA PHE A 160 13.16 6.20 -3.19
C PHE A 160 13.36 5.80 -1.73
N TYR A 161 12.89 6.62 -0.80
CA TYR A 161 12.87 6.27 0.61
C TYR A 161 11.98 5.06 0.89
N LEU A 162 10.79 4.98 0.27
CA LEU A 162 9.91 3.82 0.37
C LEU A 162 10.56 2.55 -0.21
N ALA A 163 11.20 2.67 -1.39
CA ALA A 163 11.93 1.57 -2.01
C ALA A 163 13.11 1.09 -1.14
N TRP A 164 13.83 2.02 -0.52
CA TRP A 164 14.90 1.71 0.43
C TRP A 164 14.38 0.94 1.66
N ILE A 165 13.28 1.39 2.29
CA ILE A 165 12.69 0.67 3.42
C ILE A 165 12.27 -0.75 2.99
N ALA A 166 11.65 -0.90 1.82
CA ALA A 166 11.23 -2.20 1.32
C ALA A 166 12.41 -3.17 1.09
N GLN A 167 13.59 -2.65 0.70
CA GLN A 167 14.81 -3.45 0.52
C GLN A 167 15.53 -3.77 1.83
N THR A 168 15.54 -2.86 2.78
CA THR A 168 16.31 -3.01 4.02
C THR A 168 15.49 -3.55 5.17
N ARG A 169 14.24 -3.17 5.26
CA ARG A 169 13.33 -3.37 6.41
C ARG A 169 13.93 -2.85 7.72
N GLU A 170 14.75 -1.82 7.64
CA GLU A 170 15.47 -1.22 8.77
C GLU A 170 14.57 -0.24 9.51
N GLY A 171 14.39 -0.46 10.81
CA GLY A 171 13.72 0.46 11.72
C GLY A 171 14.54 1.72 12.01
N ILE A 172 13.95 2.72 12.67
CA ILE A 172 14.69 3.91 13.15
C ILE A 172 15.75 3.55 14.19
N ASP A 173 15.63 2.40 14.82
CA ASP A 173 16.57 1.79 15.76
C ASP A 173 17.77 1.11 15.06
N GLY A 174 17.83 1.14 13.74
CA GLY A 174 18.86 0.48 12.94
C GLY A 174 18.71 -1.03 12.82
N VAL A 175 17.63 -1.61 13.36
CA VAL A 175 17.39 -3.06 13.33
C VAL A 175 16.61 -3.45 12.09
N ALA A 176 17.20 -4.33 11.27
CA ALA A 176 16.51 -4.93 10.14
C ALA A 176 15.65 -6.12 10.59
N ARG A 177 14.33 -6.06 10.27
CA ARG A 177 13.34 -7.06 10.71
C ARG A 177 12.91 -7.96 9.58
N ALA A 178 12.79 -9.27 9.85
CA ALA A 178 12.36 -10.30 8.91
C ALA A 178 13.01 -10.14 7.51
N PRO A 179 14.31 -10.46 7.34
CA PRO A 179 15.01 -10.28 6.06
C PRO A 179 14.38 -11.03 4.88
N ALA A 180 13.64 -12.10 5.13
CA ALA A 180 12.91 -12.85 4.11
C ALA A 180 11.73 -12.07 3.50
N GLU A 181 11.31 -11.00 4.16
CA GLU A 181 10.23 -10.12 3.70
C GLU A 181 10.74 -8.88 2.95
N ARG A 182 12.04 -8.80 2.64
CA ARG A 182 12.61 -7.76 1.79
C ARG A 182 12.18 -7.93 0.34
N LEU A 183 11.97 -6.83 -0.35
CA LEU A 183 11.92 -6.82 -1.80
C LEU A 183 13.33 -6.80 -2.40
N SER A 184 13.48 -7.38 -3.57
CA SER A 184 14.67 -7.14 -4.40
C SER A 184 14.70 -5.68 -4.87
N ARG A 185 15.87 -5.21 -5.31
CA ARG A 185 16.03 -3.86 -5.86
C ARG A 185 15.08 -3.62 -7.02
N GLU A 186 15.06 -4.52 -8.00
CA GLU A 186 14.17 -4.42 -9.14
C GLU A 186 12.70 -4.30 -8.70
N LYS A 187 12.25 -5.16 -7.80
CA LYS A 187 10.85 -5.17 -7.35
C LYS A 187 10.48 -3.91 -6.56
N SER A 188 11.38 -3.41 -5.73
CA SER A 188 11.14 -2.16 -5.00
C SER A 188 11.04 -0.94 -5.92
N LEU A 189 11.88 -0.86 -6.96
CA LEU A 189 11.81 0.20 -7.97
C LEU A 189 10.54 0.08 -8.82
N ARG A 190 10.14 -1.13 -9.20
CA ARG A 190 8.85 -1.34 -9.88
C ARG A 190 7.67 -0.97 -8.99
N ALA A 191 7.74 -1.23 -7.69
CA ALA A 191 6.68 -0.94 -6.74
C ALA A 191 6.44 0.56 -6.50
N ILE A 192 7.38 1.42 -6.87
CA ILE A 192 7.23 2.89 -6.85
C ILE A 192 6.99 3.49 -8.25
N THR A 193 6.89 2.66 -9.29
CA THR A 193 6.68 3.09 -10.68
C THR A 193 5.50 2.34 -11.30
N ILE A 194 5.76 1.33 -12.13
CA ILE A 194 4.71 0.62 -12.89
C ILE A 194 3.72 -0.13 -12.00
N GLU A 195 4.17 -0.75 -10.91
CA GLU A 195 3.25 -1.45 -10.00
C GLU A 195 2.44 -0.45 -9.16
N ALA A 196 3.02 0.72 -8.78
CA ALA A 196 2.26 1.81 -8.18
C ALA A 196 1.16 2.32 -9.13
N ALA A 197 1.47 2.48 -10.41
CA ALA A 197 0.48 2.83 -11.42
C ALA A 197 -0.61 1.77 -11.57
N ARG A 198 -0.23 0.48 -11.51
CA ARG A 198 -1.17 -0.66 -11.62
C ARG A 198 -2.16 -0.70 -10.47
N VAL A 199 -1.71 -0.57 -9.23
CA VAL A 199 -2.60 -0.66 -8.06
C VAL A 199 -3.61 0.48 -7.99
N ILE A 200 -3.35 1.58 -8.70
CA ILE A 200 -4.32 2.67 -8.88
C ILE A 200 -5.01 2.62 -10.26
N GLY A 201 -4.77 1.56 -11.08
CA GLY A 201 -5.38 1.36 -12.40
C GLY A 201 -5.03 2.45 -13.42
N MET A 202 -3.78 2.93 -13.40
CA MET A 202 -3.25 3.92 -14.34
C MET A 202 -2.07 3.38 -15.17
N ASP A 203 -1.78 2.10 -15.08
CA ASP A 203 -0.63 1.46 -15.74
C ASP A 203 -0.70 1.45 -17.26
N ASP A 204 -1.86 1.67 -17.86
CA ASP A 204 -2.02 1.93 -19.29
C ASP A 204 -1.58 3.35 -19.69
N THR A 205 -1.51 4.28 -18.74
CA THR A 205 -1.28 5.72 -18.99
C THR A 205 0.09 6.18 -18.51
N VAL A 206 0.56 5.70 -17.35
CA VAL A 206 1.80 6.13 -16.68
C VAL A 206 2.57 4.92 -16.12
N GLY A 207 3.67 5.19 -15.41
CA GLY A 207 4.45 4.20 -14.66
C GLY A 207 5.56 3.52 -15.47
N SER A 208 5.64 3.75 -16.79
CA SER A 208 6.74 3.28 -17.63
C SER A 208 6.91 4.13 -18.88
N LEU A 209 8.14 4.19 -19.41
CA LEU A 209 8.47 4.86 -20.68
C LEU A 209 8.17 3.92 -21.86
N SER A 210 6.90 3.63 -22.09
CA SER A 210 6.43 2.80 -23.19
C SER A 210 5.65 3.64 -24.21
N ALA A 211 5.72 3.28 -25.50
CA ALA A 211 4.99 3.97 -26.55
C ALA A 211 3.48 3.99 -26.23
N GLY A 212 2.87 5.16 -26.37
CA GLY A 212 1.44 5.38 -26.09
C GLY A 212 1.12 5.83 -24.66
N LYS A 213 2.08 5.77 -23.74
CA LYS A 213 1.93 6.33 -22.38
C LYS A 213 2.45 7.78 -22.32
N ARG A 214 2.08 8.47 -21.26
CA ARG A 214 2.63 9.80 -20.96
C ARG A 214 4.12 9.66 -20.67
N ALA A 215 4.89 10.67 -21.05
CA ALA A 215 6.32 10.75 -20.82
C ALA A 215 6.65 11.34 -19.42
N ASP A 216 5.98 10.83 -18.38
CA ASP A 216 6.29 11.20 -16.99
C ASP A 216 7.59 10.49 -16.59
N PHE A 217 8.67 11.26 -16.39
CA PHE A 217 9.99 10.70 -16.05
C PHE A 217 10.73 11.58 -15.05
N VAL A 218 11.73 10.98 -14.42
CA VAL A 218 12.73 11.67 -13.59
C VAL A 218 14.12 11.30 -14.09
N ALA A 219 15.01 12.30 -14.22
CA ALA A 219 16.42 12.07 -14.48
C ALA A 219 17.20 12.08 -13.16
N LEU A 220 18.05 11.10 -12.95
CA LEU A 220 18.83 10.89 -11.74
C LEU A 220 20.31 11.06 -12.05
N GLU A 221 21.13 11.46 -11.07
CA GLU A 221 22.59 11.52 -11.22
C GLU A 221 23.20 10.13 -11.34
N ASP A 222 22.72 9.20 -10.53
CA ASP A 222 23.23 7.84 -10.42
C ASP A 222 22.19 6.82 -10.89
N ASP A 223 22.68 5.67 -11.35
CA ASP A 223 21.83 4.54 -11.70
C ASP A 223 21.22 3.89 -10.45
N PRO A 224 19.90 3.91 -10.27
CA PRO A 224 19.26 3.33 -9.11
C PRO A 224 19.44 1.81 -9.00
N PHE A 225 19.92 1.14 -10.04
CA PHE A 225 20.27 -0.28 -10.00
C PHE A 225 21.68 -0.55 -9.48
N GLU A 226 22.61 0.44 -9.58
CA GLU A 226 24.02 0.28 -9.26
C GLU A 226 24.44 0.93 -7.94
N VAL A 227 23.71 1.96 -7.47
CA VAL A 227 24.05 2.64 -6.21
C VAL A 227 23.99 1.70 -5.00
N GLU A 228 24.82 2.00 -3.99
CA GLU A 228 24.72 1.30 -2.71
C GLU A 228 23.31 1.42 -2.11
N THR A 229 22.79 0.36 -1.53
CA THR A 229 21.41 0.36 -0.99
C THR A 229 21.18 1.47 0.02
N SER A 230 22.18 1.80 0.83
CA SER A 230 22.12 2.89 1.80
C SER A 230 22.00 4.29 1.19
N ALA A 231 22.47 4.48 -0.05
CA ALA A 231 22.39 5.75 -0.76
C ALA A 231 21.04 5.96 -1.48
N MET A 232 20.30 4.88 -1.72
CA MET A 232 19.04 4.96 -2.48
C MET A 232 18.02 5.93 -1.87
N LYS A 233 17.93 6.01 -0.56
CA LYS A 233 16.98 6.91 0.15
C LYS A 233 17.30 8.40 -0.02
N ASP A 234 18.49 8.72 -0.46
CA ASP A 234 18.98 10.09 -0.58
C ASP A 234 19.27 10.46 -2.08
N MET A 235 18.73 9.69 -3.03
CA MET A 235 18.98 9.88 -4.45
C MET A 235 18.45 11.23 -4.95
N PRO A 236 19.32 12.10 -5.48
CA PRO A 236 18.90 13.39 -6.02
C PRO A 236 18.27 13.22 -7.41
N ALA A 237 17.14 13.88 -7.65
CA ALA A 237 16.61 14.09 -8.99
C ALA A 237 17.34 15.31 -9.63
N ILE A 238 17.90 15.13 -10.83
CA ILE A 238 18.47 16.23 -11.61
C ILE A 238 17.35 17.03 -12.29
N ALA A 239 16.36 16.32 -12.84
CA ALA A 239 15.21 16.90 -13.50
C ALA A 239 14.01 15.96 -13.40
N ALA A 240 12.83 16.57 -13.30
CA ALA A 240 11.57 15.89 -13.53
C ALA A 240 10.82 16.63 -14.63
N ASP A 241 10.16 15.90 -15.54
CA ASP A 241 9.31 16.53 -16.55
C ASP A 241 8.03 17.02 -15.88
N PRO A 242 7.79 18.35 -15.82
CA PRO A 242 6.54 18.88 -15.30
C PRO A 242 5.41 18.46 -16.24
N LYS A 243 4.32 17.99 -15.68
CA LYS A 243 3.11 17.66 -16.45
C LYS A 243 2.73 18.81 -17.38
N PRO A 244 2.41 18.55 -18.65
CA PRO A 244 1.91 19.58 -19.56
C PRO A 244 0.59 20.26 -19.11
N ASP A 245 -0.12 19.67 -18.15
CA ASP A 245 -1.45 20.07 -17.70
C ASP A 245 -1.47 20.77 -16.32
N ASP A 246 -0.33 21.19 -15.77
CA ASP A 246 -0.30 22.09 -14.61
C ASP A 246 -0.63 23.55 -15.04
N ALA A 247 -1.61 23.71 -15.91
CA ALA A 247 -2.36 24.97 -15.96
C ALA A 247 -3.02 25.11 -14.58
N GLU A 248 -2.56 26.08 -13.79
CA GLU A 248 -3.21 26.44 -12.54
C GLU A 248 -4.72 26.55 -12.82
N PRO A 249 -5.58 25.94 -11.97
CA PRO A 249 -7.00 26.17 -12.09
C PRO A 249 -7.18 27.69 -11.95
N GLU A 250 -7.66 28.35 -13.01
CA GLU A 250 -8.10 29.75 -12.90
C GLU A 250 -9.07 29.81 -11.72
N LEU A 251 -8.59 30.41 -10.63
CA LEU A 251 -9.44 30.76 -9.51
C LEU A 251 -10.49 31.71 -10.06
N MET A 252 -11.69 31.20 -10.29
CA MET A 252 -12.83 32.06 -10.61
C MET A 252 -12.93 33.09 -9.49
N PRO A 253 -12.99 34.40 -9.82
CA PRO A 253 -13.13 35.42 -8.81
C PRO A 253 -14.43 35.15 -8.03
N MET A 254 -14.31 35.03 -6.71
CA MET A 254 -15.48 35.01 -5.83
C MET A 254 -16.21 36.35 -6.03
N THR A 255 -17.36 36.28 -6.69
CA THR A 255 -18.29 37.42 -6.71
C THR A 255 -18.87 37.55 -5.31
N GLU A 256 -18.52 38.63 -4.63
CA GLU A 256 -19.24 39.09 -3.43
C GLU A 256 -20.66 39.50 -3.87
N ASP A 257 -21.66 38.74 -3.42
CA ASP A 257 -23.07 39.16 -3.32
C ASP A 257 -23.63 38.67 -1.97
#